data_a0c1b032afcf8ea7cd0d065e0ee61c82
#
_entry.id   a0c1b032afcf8ea7cd0d065e0ee61c82
#
_cell.length_a   1.000
_cell.length_b   1.000
_cell.length_c   1.000
_cell.angle_alpha   90.00
_cell.angle_beta   90.00
_cell.angle_gamma   90.00
#
_symmetry.space_group_name_H-M   'P 1'
#
loop_
_entity.id
_entity.type
_entity.pdbx_description
1 polymer ?
#
loop_
_entity_poly.entity_id
_entity_poly.type
_entity_poly.pdbx_seq_one_letter_code
_entity_poly.pdbx_strand_id
1 'polypeptide(L)'
;LDPAVFGALIDQARMQYDWCLIDAPAGIGAGFRLASQFADLAIVVSTADPASLRDSSRTADLLEQLGVAESKLVVNRVTPKLYRQMSTTIDDIMDVVGLPLLGIVPDDYHVPLASSAGVPLVLHTNQGAAEACLHLARRLCGKKAPLLRLK
;
A
#
# COMPACT_ATOMS: atom_id res chain seq x y z
N LEU A 1 20.65 -5.97 9.33
CA LEU A 1 20.64 -4.68 10.03
C LEU A 1 20.32 -4.94 11.49
N ASP A 2 21.05 -4.30 12.41
CA ASP A 2 20.81 -4.40 13.85
C ASP A 2 19.50 -3.65 14.18
N PRO A 3 18.51 -4.29 14.86
CA PRO A 3 17.25 -3.66 15.22
C PRO A 3 17.42 -2.39 16.07
N ALA A 4 18.40 -2.36 16.97
CA ALA A 4 18.67 -1.20 17.83
C ALA A 4 19.15 0.02 17.02
N VAL A 5 20.03 -0.22 16.05
CA VAL A 5 20.50 0.83 15.13
C VAL A 5 19.38 1.34 14.23
N PHE A 6 18.54 0.42 13.73
CA PHE A 6 17.39 0.81 12.91
C PHE A 6 16.36 1.61 13.72
N GLY A 7 16.06 1.18 14.95
CA GLY A 7 15.18 1.91 15.85
C GLY A 7 15.67 3.33 16.13
N ALA A 8 16.95 3.50 16.47
CA ALA A 8 17.53 4.81 16.70
C ALA A 8 17.44 5.73 15.46
N LEU A 9 17.60 5.16 14.23
CA LEU A 9 17.41 5.91 12.99
C LEU A 9 15.95 6.38 12.81
N ILE A 10 14.98 5.50 13.08
CA ILE A 10 13.55 5.85 12.99
C ILE A 10 13.19 6.93 14.02
N ASP A 11 13.72 6.82 15.26
CA ASP A 11 13.48 7.83 16.30
C ASP A 11 14.05 9.20 15.92
N GLN A 12 15.23 9.24 15.29
CA GLN A 12 15.77 10.49 14.73
C GLN A 12 14.91 11.05 13.59
N ALA A 13 14.42 10.19 12.68
CA ALA A 13 13.55 10.60 11.60
C ALA A 13 12.22 11.18 12.13
N ARG A 14 11.62 10.59 13.15
CA ARG A 14 10.40 11.08 13.81
C ARG A 14 10.54 12.50 14.40
N MET A 15 11.74 12.88 14.82
CA MET A 15 11.99 14.25 15.32
C MET A 15 12.14 15.30 14.22
N GLN A 16 12.42 14.87 12.99
CA GLN A 16 12.75 15.78 11.87
C GLN A 16 11.66 15.84 10.78
N TYR A 17 10.84 14.82 10.66
CA TYR A 17 9.88 14.66 9.58
C TYR A 17 8.48 14.35 10.09
N ASP A 18 7.46 14.91 9.43
CA ASP A 18 6.06 14.61 9.70
C ASP A 18 5.68 13.18 9.25
N TRP A 19 6.38 12.66 8.24
CA TRP A 19 6.16 11.34 7.67
C TRP A 19 7.49 10.62 7.41
N CYS A 20 7.56 9.37 7.81
CA CYS A 20 8.65 8.46 7.49
C CYS A 20 8.08 7.23 6.79
N LEU A 21 8.47 6.98 5.55
CA LEU A 21 8.04 5.82 4.78
C LEU A 21 9.12 4.75 4.85
N ILE A 22 8.75 3.57 5.35
CA ILE A 22 9.63 2.40 5.40
C ILE A 22 9.23 1.48 4.24
N ASP A 23 10.08 1.38 3.23
CA ASP A 23 9.92 0.42 2.15
C ASP A 23 10.37 -0.97 2.62
N ALA A 24 9.41 -1.83 2.93
CA ALA A 24 9.65 -3.16 3.42
C ALA A 24 9.85 -4.15 2.28
N PRO A 25 10.79 -5.11 2.40
CA PRO A 25 10.97 -6.14 1.39
C PRO A 25 9.73 -7.03 1.28
N ALA A 26 9.52 -7.61 0.10
CA ALA A 26 8.45 -8.57 -0.13
C ALA A 26 8.59 -9.81 0.77
N GLY A 27 7.45 -10.38 1.17
CA GLY A 27 7.38 -11.55 2.04
C GLY A 27 7.44 -11.19 3.52
N ILE A 28 7.37 -12.21 4.38
CA ILE A 28 7.23 -12.10 5.85
C ILE A 28 8.52 -12.40 6.62
N GLY A 29 9.66 -12.20 5.98
CA GLY A 29 11.00 -12.48 6.53
C GLY A 29 11.47 -11.45 7.57
N ALA A 30 12.76 -11.53 7.92
CA ALA A 30 13.37 -10.69 8.96
C ALA A 30 13.29 -9.18 8.64
N GLY A 31 13.44 -8.78 7.38
CA GLY A 31 13.32 -7.38 6.96
C GLY A 31 11.92 -6.81 7.15
N PHE A 32 10.89 -7.59 6.82
CA PHE A 32 9.49 -7.23 7.07
C PHE A 32 9.23 -7.07 8.58
N ARG A 33 9.66 -8.05 9.40
CA ARG A 33 9.49 -8.00 10.87
C ARG A 33 10.18 -6.77 11.46
N LEU A 34 11.38 -6.47 11.01
CA LEU A 34 12.13 -5.30 11.45
C LEU A 34 11.41 -4.00 11.12
N ALA A 35 10.93 -3.86 9.87
CA ALA A 35 10.16 -2.68 9.44
C ALA A 35 8.86 -2.51 10.26
N SER A 36 8.13 -3.62 10.48
CA SER A 36 6.86 -3.61 11.20
C SER A 36 6.98 -3.20 12.67
N GLN A 37 8.11 -3.52 13.34
CA GLN A 37 8.33 -3.17 14.75
C GLN A 37 8.32 -1.65 15.01
N PHE A 38 8.61 -0.84 14.00
CA PHE A 38 8.72 0.61 14.12
C PHE A 38 7.63 1.36 13.37
N ALA A 39 6.67 0.64 12.78
CA ALA A 39 5.58 1.22 12.00
C ALA A 39 4.37 1.55 12.88
N ASP A 40 3.87 2.77 12.78
CA ASP A 40 2.60 3.18 13.40
C ASP A 40 1.41 2.76 12.52
N LEU A 41 1.63 2.72 11.20
CA LEU A 41 0.66 2.33 10.18
C LEU A 41 1.34 1.44 9.15
N ALA A 42 0.69 0.34 8.78
CA ALA A 42 1.10 -0.50 7.66
C ALA A 42 0.13 -0.34 6.47
N ILE A 43 0.70 -0.31 5.26
CA ILE A 43 -0.08 -0.34 4.02
C ILE A 43 0.25 -1.65 3.31
N VAL A 44 -0.72 -2.55 3.28
CA VAL A 44 -0.63 -3.82 2.54
C VAL A 44 -1.07 -3.56 1.10
N VAL A 45 -0.16 -3.75 0.15
CA VAL A 45 -0.44 -3.56 -1.28
C VAL A 45 -0.60 -4.93 -1.93
N SER A 46 -1.79 -5.19 -2.46
CA SER A 46 -2.15 -6.47 -3.09
C SER A 46 -2.68 -6.25 -4.50
N THR A 47 -2.51 -7.24 -5.35
CA THR A 47 -3.28 -7.37 -6.59
C THR A 47 -4.54 -8.22 -6.33
N ALA A 48 -5.52 -8.18 -7.24
CA ALA A 48 -6.81 -8.85 -7.05
C ALA A 48 -6.78 -10.36 -7.35
N ASP A 49 -5.61 -10.95 -7.60
CA ASP A 49 -5.49 -12.39 -7.86
C ASP A 49 -5.49 -13.22 -6.56
N PRO A 50 -5.99 -14.47 -6.59
CA PRO A 50 -6.16 -15.27 -5.38
C PRO A 50 -4.86 -15.60 -4.63
N ALA A 51 -3.70 -15.62 -5.30
CA ALA A 51 -2.42 -15.88 -4.65
C ALA A 51 -1.99 -14.66 -3.83
N SER A 52 -2.01 -13.48 -4.45
CA SER A 52 -1.71 -12.21 -3.76
C SER A 52 -2.65 -11.93 -2.60
N LEU A 53 -3.94 -12.25 -2.73
CA LEU A 53 -4.91 -12.06 -1.63
C LEU A 53 -4.60 -12.98 -0.44
N ARG A 54 -4.24 -14.24 -0.66
CA ARG A 54 -3.82 -15.15 0.42
C ARG A 54 -2.55 -14.68 1.13
N ASP A 55 -1.58 -14.19 0.38
CA ASP A 55 -0.33 -13.68 0.95
C ASP A 55 -0.58 -12.38 1.72
N SER A 56 -1.48 -11.54 1.23
CA SER A 56 -1.89 -10.30 1.92
C SER A 56 -2.66 -10.59 3.21
N SER A 57 -3.54 -11.60 3.23
CA SER A 57 -4.23 -12.04 4.46
C SER A 57 -3.22 -12.50 5.52
N ARG A 58 -2.25 -13.33 5.14
CA ARG A 58 -1.18 -13.77 6.06
C ARG A 58 -0.32 -12.60 6.56
N THR A 59 -0.10 -11.62 5.70
CA THR A 59 0.63 -10.41 6.07
C THR A 59 -0.16 -9.58 7.08
N ALA A 60 -1.48 -9.44 6.87
CA ALA A 60 -2.37 -8.76 7.80
C ALA A 60 -2.38 -9.41 9.19
N ASP A 61 -2.54 -10.74 9.24
CA ASP A 61 -2.48 -11.52 10.48
C ASP A 61 -1.15 -11.31 11.24
N LEU A 62 -0.05 -11.28 10.50
CA LEU A 62 1.26 -11.09 11.10
C LEU A 62 1.48 -9.66 11.59
N LEU A 63 0.98 -8.64 10.89
CA LEU A 63 1.03 -7.24 11.34
C LEU A 63 0.26 -7.06 12.65
N GLU A 64 -0.91 -7.68 12.78
CA GLU A 64 -1.68 -7.70 14.03
C GLU A 64 -0.89 -8.37 15.16
N GLN A 65 -0.31 -9.56 14.91
CA GLN A 65 0.53 -10.27 15.87
C GLN A 65 1.76 -9.48 16.32
N LEU A 66 2.33 -8.66 15.44
CA LEU A 66 3.47 -7.79 15.71
C LEU A 66 3.07 -6.49 16.42
N GLY A 67 1.76 -6.26 16.62
CA GLY A 67 1.24 -5.11 17.35
C GLY A 67 1.23 -3.80 16.54
N VAL A 68 1.24 -3.85 15.21
CA VAL A 68 1.08 -2.64 14.38
C VAL A 68 -0.31 -2.06 14.63
N ALA A 69 -0.35 -0.78 15.05
CA ALA A 69 -1.57 -0.15 15.55
C ALA A 69 -2.68 -0.02 14.48
N GLU A 70 -2.29 0.22 13.23
CA GLU A 70 -3.22 0.38 12.12
C GLU A 70 -2.67 -0.29 10.87
N SER A 71 -3.52 -1.03 10.14
CA SER A 71 -3.17 -1.61 8.85
C SER A 71 -4.28 -1.32 7.84
N LYS A 72 -3.90 -1.00 6.61
CA LYS A 72 -4.82 -0.66 5.52
C LYS A 72 -4.45 -1.37 4.23
N LEU A 73 -5.45 -1.62 3.39
CA LEU A 73 -5.31 -2.29 2.10
C LEU A 73 -5.29 -1.29 0.95
N VAL A 74 -4.36 -1.48 0.03
CA VAL A 74 -4.39 -0.89 -1.32
C VAL A 74 -4.51 -2.01 -2.33
N VAL A 75 -5.55 -1.98 -3.16
CA VAL A 75 -5.69 -2.91 -4.29
C VAL A 75 -5.04 -2.27 -5.52
N ASN A 76 -3.94 -2.86 -5.97
CA ASN A 76 -3.08 -2.31 -7.03
C ASN A 76 -3.29 -3.04 -8.36
N ARG A 77 -2.96 -2.36 -9.47
CA ARG A 77 -3.01 -2.88 -10.84
C ARG A 77 -4.37 -3.43 -11.24
N VAL A 78 -5.43 -2.73 -10.82
CA VAL A 78 -6.79 -3.14 -11.17
C VAL A 78 -7.08 -2.77 -12.62
N THR A 79 -7.30 -3.79 -13.46
CA THR A 79 -7.73 -3.61 -14.84
C THR A 79 -9.26 -3.56 -14.89
N PRO A 80 -9.90 -2.43 -15.23
CA PRO A 80 -11.36 -2.29 -15.15
C PRO A 80 -12.13 -3.34 -15.96
N LYS A 81 -11.60 -3.72 -17.12
CA LYS A 81 -12.21 -4.74 -17.97
C LYS A 81 -12.17 -6.13 -17.31
N LEU A 82 -11.03 -6.50 -16.74
CA LEU A 82 -10.86 -7.78 -16.06
C LEU A 82 -11.73 -7.83 -14.80
N TYR A 83 -11.71 -6.74 -14.02
CA TYR A 83 -12.49 -6.63 -12.79
C TYR A 83 -13.99 -6.82 -13.02
N ARG A 84 -14.55 -6.29 -14.12
CA ARG A 84 -15.97 -6.49 -14.47
C ARG A 84 -16.31 -7.93 -14.88
N GLN A 85 -15.31 -8.72 -15.26
CA GLN A 85 -15.46 -10.12 -15.62
C GLN A 85 -15.20 -11.08 -14.45
N MET A 86 -14.57 -10.59 -13.39
CA MET A 86 -14.37 -11.34 -12.15
C MET A 86 -15.66 -11.31 -11.33
N SER A 87 -15.98 -12.44 -10.70
CA SER A 87 -17.07 -12.54 -9.73
C SER A 87 -16.70 -11.92 -8.36
N THR A 88 -15.44 -11.49 -8.18
CA THR A 88 -14.90 -10.96 -6.94
C THR A 88 -15.04 -9.44 -6.91
N THR A 89 -15.70 -8.91 -5.91
CA THR A 89 -15.85 -7.48 -5.67
C THR A 89 -14.70 -6.92 -4.81
N ILE A 90 -14.61 -5.60 -4.67
CA ILE A 90 -13.66 -4.97 -3.72
C ILE A 90 -14.01 -5.34 -2.28
N ASP A 91 -15.28 -5.47 -1.96
CA ASP A 91 -15.73 -5.89 -0.62
C ASP A 91 -15.29 -7.33 -0.33
N ASP A 92 -15.41 -8.25 -1.30
CA ASP A 92 -14.89 -9.62 -1.16
C ASP A 92 -13.36 -9.62 -0.94
N ILE A 93 -12.62 -8.74 -1.61
CA ILE A 93 -11.18 -8.60 -1.42
C ILE A 93 -10.86 -8.10 0.00
N MET A 94 -11.59 -7.12 0.50
CA MET A 94 -11.45 -6.60 1.86
C MET A 94 -11.75 -7.70 2.89
N ASP A 95 -12.80 -8.48 2.67
CA ASP A 95 -13.18 -9.59 3.56
C ASP A 95 -12.13 -10.70 3.58
N VAL A 96 -11.57 -11.06 2.42
CA VAL A 96 -10.51 -12.07 2.32
C VAL A 96 -9.22 -11.63 3.00
N VAL A 97 -8.83 -10.36 2.83
CA VAL A 97 -7.58 -9.83 3.42
C VAL A 97 -7.76 -9.43 4.89
N GLY A 98 -8.99 -9.10 5.31
CA GLY A 98 -9.29 -8.66 6.67
C GLY A 98 -8.88 -7.23 6.99
N LEU A 99 -8.64 -6.37 5.99
CA LEU A 99 -8.18 -5.00 6.19
C LEU A 99 -9.11 -3.97 5.55
N PRO A 100 -9.26 -2.79 6.18
CA PRO A 100 -10.00 -1.69 5.59
C PRO A 100 -9.29 -1.11 4.37
N LEU A 101 -10.07 -0.77 3.34
CA LEU A 101 -9.56 -0.24 2.09
C LEU A 101 -9.07 1.21 2.25
N LEU A 102 -7.80 1.44 1.91
CA LEU A 102 -7.24 2.78 1.74
C LEU A 102 -7.54 3.30 0.33
N GLY A 103 -7.43 2.47 -0.70
CA GLY A 103 -7.80 2.84 -2.06
C GLY A 103 -7.45 1.81 -3.12
N ILE A 104 -7.74 2.18 -4.36
CA ILE A 104 -7.57 1.34 -5.54
C ILE A 104 -6.69 2.08 -6.52
N VAL A 105 -5.68 1.41 -7.06
CA VAL A 105 -4.78 1.93 -8.10
C VAL A 105 -5.01 1.12 -9.38
N PRO A 106 -5.39 1.76 -10.49
CA PRO A 106 -5.59 1.07 -11.76
C PRO A 106 -4.27 0.61 -12.35
N ASP A 107 -4.33 -0.40 -13.20
CA ASP A 107 -3.23 -0.72 -14.11
C ASP A 107 -3.09 0.41 -15.13
N ASP A 108 -1.92 1.04 -15.21
CA ASP A 108 -1.72 2.29 -15.95
C ASP A 108 -0.36 2.27 -16.67
N TYR A 109 -0.39 2.45 -17.98
CA TYR A 109 0.82 2.46 -18.82
C TYR A 109 1.76 3.63 -18.54
N HIS A 110 1.30 4.71 -17.90
CA HIS A 110 2.17 5.81 -17.47
C HIS A 110 3.13 5.40 -16.35
N VAL A 111 2.81 4.36 -15.57
CA VAL A 111 3.68 3.90 -14.49
C VAL A 111 5.04 3.44 -15.01
N PRO A 112 5.15 2.47 -15.97
CA PRO A 112 6.43 2.09 -16.52
C PRO A 112 7.11 3.22 -17.30
N LEU A 113 6.38 4.13 -17.95
CA LEU A 113 6.96 5.27 -18.65
C LEU A 113 7.62 6.26 -17.68
N ALA A 114 6.93 6.64 -16.60
CA ALA A 114 7.48 7.51 -15.56
C ALA A 114 8.71 6.88 -14.90
N SER A 115 8.64 5.59 -14.58
CA SER A 115 9.75 4.83 -14.01
C SER A 115 10.96 4.80 -14.94
N SER A 116 10.77 4.53 -16.23
CA SER A 116 11.83 4.54 -17.23
C SER A 116 12.47 5.92 -17.41
N ALA A 117 11.69 6.99 -17.27
CA ALA A 117 12.16 8.37 -17.32
C ALA A 117 12.83 8.83 -16.02
N GLY A 118 12.80 8.04 -14.94
CA GLY A 118 13.29 8.43 -13.63
C GLY A 118 12.50 9.58 -12.99
N VAL A 119 11.22 9.74 -13.35
CA VAL A 119 10.36 10.82 -12.88
C VAL A 119 9.25 10.24 -12.02
N PRO A 120 8.92 10.84 -10.85
CA PRO A 120 7.77 10.44 -10.07
C PRO A 120 6.47 10.47 -10.89
N LEU A 121 5.64 9.44 -10.78
CA LEU A 121 4.41 9.29 -11.56
C LEU A 121 3.50 10.53 -11.48
N VAL A 122 3.36 11.12 -10.31
CA VAL A 122 2.51 12.31 -10.05
C VAL A 122 3.04 13.59 -10.69
N LEU A 123 4.30 13.61 -11.14
CA LEU A 123 4.88 14.68 -11.93
C LEU A 123 4.82 14.39 -13.43
N HIS A 124 4.61 13.11 -13.81
CA HIS A 124 4.51 12.68 -15.20
C HIS A 124 3.08 12.83 -15.75
N THR A 125 2.06 12.58 -14.92
CA THR A 125 0.64 12.68 -15.26
C THR A 125 -0.19 13.02 -14.02
N ASN A 126 -1.41 13.50 -14.24
CA ASN A 126 -2.38 13.79 -13.17
C ASN A 126 -3.64 12.91 -13.22
N GLN A 127 -3.61 11.85 -14.03
CA GLN A 127 -4.76 10.95 -14.26
C GLN A 127 -4.40 9.51 -13.85
N GLY A 128 -5.41 8.63 -13.84
CA GLY A 128 -5.22 7.20 -13.63
C GLY A 128 -4.55 6.84 -12.31
N ALA A 129 -3.43 6.12 -12.37
CA ALA A 129 -2.69 5.71 -11.18
C ALA A 129 -2.11 6.90 -10.40
N ALA A 130 -1.73 8.00 -11.08
CA ALA A 130 -1.26 9.22 -10.41
C ALA A 130 -2.36 9.87 -9.55
N GLU A 131 -3.58 10.00 -10.10
CA GLU A 131 -4.74 10.50 -9.36
C GLU A 131 -5.06 9.61 -8.17
N ALA A 132 -5.03 8.27 -8.36
CA ALA A 132 -5.21 7.31 -7.29
C ALA A 132 -4.19 7.51 -6.16
N CYS A 133 -2.90 7.64 -6.48
CA CYS A 133 -1.84 7.89 -5.50
C CYS A 133 -2.05 9.19 -4.72
N LEU A 134 -2.49 10.28 -5.39
CA LEU A 134 -2.83 11.53 -4.72
C LEU A 134 -4.02 11.37 -3.77
N HIS A 135 -5.02 10.59 -4.13
CA HIS A 135 -6.16 10.28 -3.25
C HIS A 135 -5.74 9.44 -2.04
N LEU A 136 -4.85 8.45 -2.23
CA LEU A 136 -4.25 7.68 -1.14
C LEU A 136 -3.52 8.60 -0.15
N ALA A 137 -2.64 9.46 -0.65
CA ALA A 137 -1.90 10.42 0.17
C ALA A 137 -2.82 11.35 0.96
N ARG A 138 -3.87 11.89 0.32
CA ARG A 138 -4.88 12.72 1.02
C ARG A 138 -5.57 11.98 2.15
N ARG A 139 -5.93 10.71 1.94
CA ARG A 139 -6.58 9.87 2.97
C ARG A 139 -5.63 9.56 4.12
N LEU A 140 -4.37 9.28 3.85
CA LEU A 140 -3.33 9.11 4.87
C LEU A 140 -3.18 10.36 5.72
N CYS A 141 -3.27 11.55 5.11
CA CYS A 141 -3.27 12.84 5.82
C CYS A 141 -4.62 13.18 6.49
N GLY A 142 -5.55 12.24 6.65
CA GLY A 142 -6.86 12.46 7.27
C GLY A 142 -7.85 13.30 6.45
N LYS A 143 -7.53 13.59 5.18
CA LYS A 143 -8.39 14.38 4.29
C LYS A 143 -9.36 13.48 3.53
N LYS A 144 -10.59 13.96 3.31
CA LYS A 144 -11.56 13.25 2.45
C LYS A 144 -11.07 13.27 1.00
N ALA A 145 -11.04 12.09 0.38
CA ALA A 145 -10.80 11.93 -1.04
C ALA A 145 -11.68 10.79 -1.59
N PRO A 146 -12.25 10.91 -2.79
CA PRO A 146 -13.06 9.84 -3.37
C PRO A 146 -12.20 8.61 -3.68
N LEU A 147 -12.82 7.43 -3.73
CA LEU A 147 -12.22 6.28 -4.40
C LEU A 147 -12.16 6.56 -5.91
N LEU A 148 -11.09 6.12 -6.57
CA LEU A 148 -11.00 6.23 -8.02
C LEU A 148 -12.12 5.40 -8.64
N ARG A 149 -12.90 6.00 -9.55
CA ARG A 149 -13.91 5.28 -10.33
C ARG A 149 -13.20 4.54 -11.46
N LEU A 150 -13.25 3.23 -11.43
CA LEU A 150 -12.78 2.39 -12.53
C LEU A 150 -13.77 2.52 -13.71
N LYS A 151 -13.38 3.28 -14.74
CA LYS A 151 -14.17 3.47 -15.96
C LYS A 151 -13.98 2.35 -16.97
#